data_63f2d91c99f30c20f79749d72f9155e2
#
_entry.id   63f2d91c99f30c20f79749d72f9155e2
#
_cell.length_a   1.000
_cell.length_b   1.000
_cell.length_c   1.000
_cell.angle_alpha   90.00
_cell.angle_beta   90.00
_cell.angle_gamma   90.00
#
_symmetry.space_group_name_H-M   'P 1'
#
loop_
_entity.id
_entity.type
_entity.pdbx_description
1 polymer ?
#
loop_
_entity_poly.entity_id
_entity_poly.type
_entity_poly.pdbx_seq_one_letter_code
_entity_poly.pdbx_strand_id
1 'polypeptide(L)'
;MRKTILTAALLCAFLGTQAQEYYEKHVAFPAGATTEQKIDMASRLVPTPQQLAWQQMEFTCFLHFGINTFTGREWGDGKEDPAIFNPTELDCEQWVRALKEGGFKMAIITAKHHDGFCLWPTRTTKHSVASSPWKNGKGDVVQELRKACDKYGLKFGVYLSPWDRNAECYGQGEAYNKFFIEQLTELLTNYGEVHEVWFDGANGEGPNGKKQEYDWDAILKTIRRLQPKAVTAIMGDDVRWVGNEGGLGRTTEWSATALMPNSYPGSDEVYKRLGINAMSKDLGSRELVSKASDLFWYPSEVDVSIRPGWFYHAEEDSKVKSLKHLADIYFQSVGYNSVLLLNIPPDRRGLINEADVQRLNEFAAYREKIFTNNRVEKGRKDWEAVSGSEAVYSLKPESEINVVDRKSVV
;
A
#
# COMPACT_ATOMS: atom_id res chain seq x y z
N MET A 1 38.45 5.20 -69.55
CA MET A 1 37.14 4.65 -69.07
C MET A 1 37.30 4.29 -67.64
N ARG A 2 36.83 5.14 -66.73
CA ARG A 2 36.82 4.90 -65.25
C ARG A 2 35.42 4.42 -64.90
N LYS A 3 35.30 3.20 -64.38
CA LYS A 3 34.05 2.67 -63.82
C LYS A 3 33.94 3.14 -62.34
N THR A 4 32.96 3.97 -62.10
CA THR A 4 32.58 4.38 -60.75
C THR A 4 31.63 3.33 -60.15
N ILE A 5 32.08 2.68 -59.08
CA ILE A 5 31.23 1.73 -58.32
C ILE A 5 30.50 2.55 -57.27
N LEU A 6 29.19 2.61 -57.36
CA LEU A 6 28.30 3.20 -56.37
C LEU A 6 27.99 2.15 -55.31
N THR A 7 28.56 2.32 -54.11
CA THR A 7 28.25 1.48 -52.93
C THR A 7 27.05 2.08 -52.25
N ALA A 8 25.87 1.44 -52.37
CA ALA A 8 24.68 1.78 -51.59
C ALA A 8 24.82 1.18 -50.19
N ALA A 9 25.04 2.01 -49.20
CA ALA A 9 24.97 1.60 -47.82
C ALA A 9 23.50 1.50 -47.38
N LEU A 10 23.01 0.30 -47.16
CA LEU A 10 21.70 0.03 -46.59
C LEU A 10 21.78 0.27 -45.09
N LEU A 11 21.28 1.42 -44.65
CA LEU A 11 21.11 1.72 -43.21
C LEU A 11 19.89 0.96 -42.73
N CYS A 12 20.07 -0.23 -42.19
CA CYS A 12 19.02 -0.92 -41.42
C CYS A 12 18.81 -0.18 -40.10
N ALA A 13 17.85 0.72 -40.06
CA ALA A 13 17.33 1.24 -38.81
C ALA A 13 16.57 0.09 -38.09
N PHE A 14 17.21 -0.51 -37.11
CA PHE A 14 16.54 -1.32 -36.12
C PHE A 14 15.64 -0.39 -35.29
N LEU A 15 14.41 -0.19 -35.73
CA LEU A 15 13.33 0.25 -34.85
C LEU A 15 13.06 -0.92 -33.92
N GLY A 16 13.69 -0.90 -32.75
CA GLY A 16 13.29 -1.74 -31.64
C GLY A 16 11.86 -1.36 -31.27
N THR A 17 10.90 -2.10 -31.80
CA THR A 17 9.54 -2.11 -31.24
C THR A 17 9.68 -2.69 -29.84
N GLN A 18 9.77 -1.84 -28.83
CA GLN A 18 9.44 -2.28 -27.48
C GLN A 18 8.02 -2.76 -27.58
N ALA A 19 7.81 -4.06 -27.38
CA ALA A 19 6.48 -4.61 -27.23
C ALA A 19 5.84 -3.83 -26.06
N GLN A 20 4.78 -3.11 -26.36
CA GLN A 20 4.04 -2.41 -25.31
C GLN A 20 3.56 -3.48 -24.34
N GLU A 21 3.99 -3.42 -23.08
CA GLU A 21 3.52 -4.34 -22.04
C GLU A 21 2.00 -4.24 -21.99
N TYR A 22 1.33 -5.37 -22.25
CA TYR A 22 -0.12 -5.44 -22.17
C TYR A 22 -0.52 -5.45 -20.70
N TYR A 23 -1.39 -4.54 -20.31
CA TYR A 23 -2.13 -4.62 -19.06
C TYR A 23 -3.54 -4.10 -19.26
N GLU A 24 -4.48 -4.66 -18.53
CA GLU A 24 -5.88 -4.26 -18.52
C GLU A 24 -6.43 -4.44 -17.10
N LYS A 25 -6.39 -3.37 -16.31
CA LYS A 25 -6.82 -3.41 -14.90
C LYS A 25 -8.34 -3.29 -14.70
N HIS A 26 -9.10 -3.05 -15.76
CA HIS A 26 -10.55 -2.91 -15.70
C HIS A 26 -11.17 -3.44 -16.98
N VAL A 27 -12.21 -4.21 -16.84
CA VAL A 27 -13.04 -4.67 -17.95
C VAL A 27 -14.52 -4.43 -17.66
N ALA A 28 -15.20 -3.71 -18.55
CA ALA A 28 -16.66 -3.58 -18.55
C ALA A 28 -17.28 -4.68 -19.40
N PHE A 29 -18.23 -5.42 -18.86
CA PHE A 29 -18.92 -6.47 -19.59
C PHE A 29 -20.04 -5.90 -20.47
N PRO A 30 -20.11 -6.27 -21.75
CA PRO A 30 -21.19 -5.84 -22.62
C PRO A 30 -22.56 -6.25 -22.07
N ALA A 31 -23.58 -5.43 -22.29
CA ALA A 31 -24.95 -5.78 -21.96
C ALA A 31 -25.36 -7.08 -22.66
N GLY A 32 -25.91 -8.03 -21.90
CA GLY A 32 -26.32 -9.34 -22.44
C GLY A 32 -25.18 -10.35 -22.63
N ALA A 33 -23.94 -10.03 -22.21
CA ALA A 33 -22.84 -11.01 -22.23
C ALA A 33 -23.17 -12.23 -21.40
N THR A 34 -22.94 -13.45 -21.97
CA THR A 34 -23.12 -14.69 -21.22
C THR A 34 -22.07 -14.84 -20.13
N THR A 35 -22.30 -15.74 -19.17
CA THR A 35 -21.33 -16.05 -18.12
C THR A 35 -19.98 -16.49 -18.70
N GLU A 36 -19.99 -17.32 -19.74
CA GLU A 36 -18.78 -17.80 -20.40
C GLU A 36 -18.01 -16.66 -21.07
N GLN A 37 -18.71 -15.73 -21.74
CA GLN A 37 -18.07 -14.54 -22.31
C GLN A 37 -17.44 -13.65 -21.24
N LYS A 38 -18.13 -13.44 -20.10
CA LYS A 38 -17.59 -12.68 -18.99
C LYS A 38 -16.34 -13.33 -18.38
N ILE A 39 -16.34 -14.66 -18.25
CA ILE A 39 -15.18 -15.42 -17.75
C ILE A 39 -14.00 -15.31 -18.73
N ASP A 40 -14.24 -15.44 -20.04
CA ASP A 40 -13.19 -15.25 -21.05
C ASP A 40 -12.59 -13.84 -20.99
N MET A 41 -13.42 -12.82 -20.88
CA MET A 41 -12.95 -11.43 -20.70
C MET A 41 -12.18 -11.24 -19.39
N ALA A 42 -12.69 -11.80 -18.29
CA ALA A 42 -12.02 -11.75 -16.98
C ALA A 42 -10.63 -12.39 -16.98
N SER A 43 -10.42 -13.44 -17.80
CA SER A 43 -9.12 -14.12 -17.91
C SER A 43 -8.02 -13.26 -18.56
N ARG A 44 -8.38 -12.14 -19.19
CA ARG A 44 -7.45 -11.19 -19.81
C ARG A 44 -7.11 -10.01 -18.91
N LEU A 45 -7.75 -9.94 -17.74
CA LEU A 45 -7.47 -8.89 -16.76
C LEU A 45 -6.10 -9.11 -16.13
N VAL A 46 -5.22 -8.12 -16.21
CA VAL A 46 -3.85 -8.18 -15.72
C VAL A 46 -3.48 -6.88 -15.02
N PRO A 47 -2.59 -6.94 -13.99
CA PRO A 47 -2.17 -5.77 -13.25
C PRO A 47 -1.44 -4.76 -14.13
N THR A 48 -1.46 -3.50 -13.71
CA THR A 48 -0.46 -2.54 -14.19
C THR A 48 0.94 -2.95 -13.68
N PRO A 49 2.03 -2.51 -14.36
CA PRO A 49 3.38 -2.79 -13.88
C PRO A 49 3.62 -2.36 -12.44
N GLN A 50 3.04 -1.23 -12.00
CA GLN A 50 3.16 -0.75 -10.63
C GLN A 50 2.36 -1.58 -9.63
N GLN A 51 1.16 -2.05 -9.98
CA GLN A 51 0.39 -2.98 -9.15
C GLN A 51 1.13 -4.31 -8.98
N LEU A 52 1.71 -4.84 -10.08
CA LEU A 52 2.51 -6.07 -10.01
C LEU A 52 3.74 -5.90 -9.11
N ALA A 53 4.49 -4.80 -9.30
CA ALA A 53 5.65 -4.51 -8.48
C ALA A 53 5.30 -4.32 -7.01
N TRP A 54 4.12 -3.75 -6.71
CA TRP A 54 3.59 -3.61 -5.37
C TRP A 54 3.21 -4.97 -4.76
N GLN A 55 2.46 -5.81 -5.46
CA GLN A 55 2.11 -7.17 -5.00
C GLN A 55 3.35 -8.02 -4.70
N GLN A 56 4.42 -7.88 -5.50
CA GLN A 56 5.69 -8.58 -5.30
C GLN A 56 6.46 -8.14 -4.05
N MET A 57 6.10 -7.03 -3.42
CA MET A 57 6.68 -6.64 -2.13
C MET A 57 6.23 -7.53 -0.99
N GLU A 58 4.99 -8.02 -1.01
CA GLU A 58 4.37 -8.91 -0.04
C GLU A 58 4.30 -8.36 1.40
N PHE A 59 5.35 -7.64 1.86
CA PHE A 59 5.49 -7.21 3.25
C PHE A 59 6.01 -5.78 3.34
N THR A 60 5.16 -4.87 3.80
CA THR A 60 5.38 -3.43 3.91
C THR A 60 5.07 -2.93 5.32
N CYS A 61 5.52 -1.73 5.66
CA CYS A 61 5.39 -1.17 7.00
C CYS A 61 4.63 0.15 7.00
N PHE A 62 3.68 0.28 7.94
CA PHE A 62 3.23 1.58 8.43
C PHE A 62 4.12 2.08 9.57
N LEU A 63 4.28 3.39 9.61
CA LEU A 63 4.90 4.12 10.70
C LEU A 63 3.91 5.19 11.18
N HIS A 64 3.04 4.81 12.13
CA HIS A 64 2.17 5.78 12.79
C HIS A 64 2.98 6.58 13.80
N PHE A 65 3.36 7.77 13.39
CA PHE A 65 4.09 8.73 14.20
C PHE A 65 3.53 10.13 13.96
N GLY A 66 3.37 10.92 14.99
CA GLY A 66 2.76 12.24 14.88
C GLY A 66 2.48 12.85 16.22
N ILE A 67 1.63 13.88 16.25
CA ILE A 67 1.28 14.56 17.51
C ILE A 67 0.55 13.61 18.47
N ASN A 68 -0.16 12.60 17.95
CA ASN A 68 -0.86 11.59 18.75
C ASN A 68 0.09 10.72 19.57
N THR A 69 1.31 10.48 19.11
CA THR A 69 2.37 9.83 19.89
C THR A 69 2.62 10.57 21.22
N PHE A 70 2.48 11.89 21.23
CA PHE A 70 2.74 12.73 22.39
C PHE A 70 1.51 12.98 23.27
N THR A 71 0.31 12.93 22.70
CA THR A 71 -0.94 13.05 23.46
C THR A 71 -1.37 11.73 24.10
N GLY A 72 -0.90 10.59 23.60
CA GLY A 72 -1.38 9.26 23.99
C GLY A 72 -2.81 9.00 23.53
N ARG A 73 -3.20 9.51 22.36
CA ARG A 73 -4.50 9.31 21.74
C ARG A 73 -4.35 8.63 20.38
N GLU A 74 -5.28 7.76 20.04
CA GLU A 74 -5.36 7.18 18.69
C GLU A 74 -5.87 8.21 17.68
N TRP A 75 -6.83 9.02 18.07
CA TRP A 75 -7.37 10.10 17.27
C TRP A 75 -7.31 11.42 18.04
N GLY A 76 -6.52 12.34 17.51
CA GLY A 76 -6.50 13.71 18.00
C GLY A 76 -7.79 14.47 17.65
N ASP A 77 -8.01 15.59 18.30
CA ASP A 77 -9.21 16.44 18.06
C ASP A 77 -8.96 17.61 17.10
N GLY A 78 -7.72 17.74 16.60
CA GLY A 78 -7.29 18.81 15.69
C GLY A 78 -6.99 20.14 16.40
N LYS A 79 -6.93 20.15 17.73
CA LYS A 79 -6.65 21.34 18.56
C LYS A 79 -5.37 21.20 19.37
N GLU A 80 -4.63 20.14 19.11
CA GLU A 80 -3.36 19.88 19.78
C GLU A 80 -2.38 21.03 19.54
N ASP A 81 -1.73 21.49 20.62
CA ASP A 81 -0.66 22.48 20.48
C ASP A 81 0.56 21.86 19.79
N PRO A 82 1.00 22.38 18.64
CA PRO A 82 2.22 21.91 17.98
C PRO A 82 3.45 21.86 18.88
N ALA A 83 3.48 22.66 19.96
CA ALA A 83 4.58 22.69 20.90
C ALA A 83 4.80 21.37 21.66
N ILE A 84 3.80 20.49 21.73
CA ILE A 84 3.95 19.18 22.37
C ILE A 84 4.74 18.17 21.49
N PHE A 85 4.83 18.39 20.17
CA PHE A 85 5.61 17.55 19.29
C PHE A 85 7.10 17.87 19.45
N ASN A 86 7.80 17.06 20.24
CA ASN A 86 9.22 17.27 20.52
C ASN A 86 9.97 15.95 20.78
N PRO A 87 10.18 15.10 19.75
CA PRO A 87 10.98 13.90 19.89
C PRO A 87 12.43 14.25 20.26
N THR A 88 12.97 13.56 21.26
CA THR A 88 14.31 13.89 21.83
C THR A 88 15.46 13.24 21.06
N GLU A 89 15.19 12.11 20.39
CA GLU A 89 16.20 11.24 19.78
C GLU A 89 15.78 10.74 18.39
N LEU A 90 14.94 11.48 17.67
CA LEU A 90 14.39 11.01 16.38
C LEU A 90 15.50 10.54 15.45
N ASP A 91 15.45 9.26 15.08
CA ASP A 91 16.39 8.60 14.19
C ASP A 91 15.64 7.72 13.15
N CYS A 92 15.30 8.30 12.01
CA CYS A 92 14.70 7.56 10.91
C CYS A 92 15.64 6.50 10.29
N GLU A 93 16.95 6.61 10.50
CA GLU A 93 17.86 5.54 10.08
C GLU A 93 17.72 4.29 10.97
N GLN A 94 17.50 4.48 12.27
CA GLN A 94 17.17 3.36 13.18
C GLN A 94 15.87 2.68 12.75
N TRP A 95 14.84 3.47 12.40
CA TRP A 95 13.58 2.91 11.90
C TRP A 95 13.83 2.01 10.67
N VAL A 96 14.47 2.57 9.65
CA VAL A 96 14.65 1.87 8.37
C VAL A 96 15.60 0.67 8.50
N ARG A 97 16.63 0.72 9.38
CA ARG A 97 17.47 -0.44 9.68
C ARG A 97 16.65 -1.58 10.30
N ALA A 98 15.87 -1.28 11.34
CA ALA A 98 15.00 -2.27 11.99
C ALA A 98 14.01 -2.89 11.00
N LEU A 99 13.41 -2.08 10.13
CA LEU A 99 12.52 -2.56 9.07
C LEU A 99 13.25 -3.43 8.05
N LYS A 100 14.45 -3.01 7.59
CA LYS A 100 15.26 -3.75 6.63
C LYS A 100 15.66 -5.12 7.18
N GLU A 101 16.13 -5.17 8.41
CA GLU A 101 16.47 -6.40 9.14
C GLU A 101 15.22 -7.26 9.36
N GLY A 102 14.09 -6.63 9.67
CA GLY A 102 12.77 -7.26 9.73
C GLY A 102 12.26 -7.80 8.38
N GLY A 103 12.91 -7.47 7.26
CA GLY A 103 12.61 -7.99 5.91
C GLY A 103 11.49 -7.23 5.19
N PHE A 104 11.12 -6.04 5.66
CA PHE A 104 10.18 -5.14 4.96
C PHE A 104 10.77 -4.61 3.65
N LYS A 105 9.89 -4.26 2.71
CA LYS A 105 10.26 -3.76 1.39
C LYS A 105 9.97 -2.27 1.19
N MET A 106 9.06 -1.74 1.98
CA MET A 106 8.63 -0.34 1.92
C MET A 106 8.27 0.17 3.33
N ALA A 107 8.47 1.46 3.55
CA ALA A 107 7.98 2.19 4.71
C ALA A 107 7.01 3.29 4.27
N ILE A 108 5.83 3.33 4.88
CA ILE A 108 4.77 4.33 4.66
C ILE A 108 4.61 5.12 5.96
N ILE A 109 4.77 6.44 5.91
CA ILE A 109 4.62 7.30 7.08
C ILE A 109 3.27 8.00 7.08
N THR A 110 2.63 8.10 8.24
CA THR A 110 1.48 8.98 8.45
C THR A 110 1.93 10.44 8.40
N ALA A 111 2.16 10.97 7.18
CA ALA A 111 2.62 12.35 7.02
C ALA A 111 1.66 13.36 7.64
N LYS A 112 0.35 13.08 7.58
CA LYS A 112 -0.72 13.77 8.31
C LYS A 112 -1.81 12.77 8.68
N HIS A 113 -2.15 12.62 9.96
CA HIS A 113 -3.28 11.84 10.45
C HIS A 113 -4.54 12.72 10.59
N HIS A 114 -5.63 12.18 11.15
CA HIS A 114 -6.94 12.88 11.25
C HIS A 114 -6.91 14.17 12.08
N ASP A 115 -5.93 14.31 12.99
CA ASP A 115 -5.69 15.54 13.77
C ASP A 115 -5.24 16.72 12.90
N GLY A 116 -4.81 16.48 11.66
CA GLY A 116 -4.35 17.50 10.73
C GLY A 116 -2.91 17.95 10.95
N PHE A 117 -2.17 17.38 11.93
CA PHE A 117 -0.78 17.75 12.17
C PHE A 117 0.15 17.18 11.09
N CYS A 118 0.89 18.08 10.43
CA CYS A 118 1.77 17.73 9.32
C CYS A 118 3.20 17.48 9.80
N LEU A 119 3.77 16.32 9.47
CA LEU A 119 5.16 15.94 9.79
C LEU A 119 6.21 16.57 8.87
N TRP A 120 5.80 17.43 7.97
CA TRP A 120 6.68 18.22 7.08
C TRP A 120 6.34 19.72 7.22
N PRO A 121 7.28 20.63 6.88
CA PRO A 121 7.06 22.07 6.99
C PRO A 121 6.17 22.57 5.84
N THR A 122 4.90 22.14 5.85
CA THR A 122 3.90 22.55 4.85
C THR A 122 3.65 24.05 4.88
N ARG A 123 3.31 24.61 3.73
CA ARG A 123 2.90 26.00 3.61
C ARG A 123 1.39 26.22 3.79
N THR A 124 0.61 25.13 3.85
CA THR A 124 -0.85 25.18 3.86
C THR A 124 -1.43 25.45 5.26
N THR A 125 -0.73 25.06 6.32
CA THR A 125 -1.18 25.24 7.70
C THR A 125 0.00 25.48 8.65
N LYS A 126 -0.29 26.10 9.79
CA LYS A 126 0.64 26.19 10.91
C LYS A 126 0.62 24.96 11.83
N HIS A 127 -0.37 24.08 11.69
CA HIS A 127 -0.48 22.85 12.46
C HIS A 127 0.50 21.80 11.91
N SER A 128 1.79 22.01 12.17
CA SER A 128 2.87 21.21 11.61
C SER A 128 4.14 21.29 12.45
N VAL A 129 5.12 20.45 12.10
CA VAL A 129 6.47 20.46 12.70
C VAL A 129 7.16 21.83 12.65
N ALA A 130 6.80 22.70 11.71
CA ALA A 130 7.35 24.05 11.60
C ALA A 130 6.95 24.96 12.78
N SER A 131 5.86 24.63 13.47
CA SER A 131 5.40 25.34 14.67
C SER A 131 5.81 24.65 15.97
N SER A 132 6.51 23.52 15.90
CA SER A 132 7.00 22.78 17.07
C SER A 132 8.37 23.27 17.54
N PRO A 133 8.77 23.02 18.81
CA PRO A 133 10.12 23.30 19.29
C PRO A 133 11.17 22.35 18.69
N TRP A 134 10.74 21.21 18.14
CA TRP A 134 11.63 20.22 17.58
C TRP A 134 12.50 20.82 16.47
N LYS A 135 13.83 20.68 16.61
CA LYS A 135 14.84 21.29 15.70
C LYS A 135 14.61 22.78 15.45
N ASN A 136 14.05 23.50 16.45
CA ASN A 136 13.68 24.92 16.34
C ASN A 136 12.73 25.22 15.16
N GLY A 137 11.75 24.37 14.91
CA GLY A 137 10.80 24.49 13.79
C GLY A 137 11.39 24.23 12.41
N LYS A 138 12.60 23.67 12.32
CA LYS A 138 13.29 23.36 11.05
C LYS A 138 13.31 21.87 10.74
N GLY A 139 12.61 21.06 11.53
CA GLY A 139 12.53 19.62 11.33
C GLY A 139 11.62 19.25 10.17
N ASP A 140 11.90 18.10 9.54
CA ASP A 140 11.09 17.49 8.49
C ASP A 140 11.24 15.97 8.59
N VAL A 141 10.26 15.33 9.25
CA VAL A 141 10.29 13.87 9.47
C VAL A 141 10.17 13.11 8.17
N VAL A 142 9.35 13.61 7.24
CA VAL A 142 9.13 13.01 5.94
C VAL A 142 10.44 12.96 5.14
N GLN A 143 11.21 14.05 5.15
CA GLN A 143 12.51 14.15 4.50
C GLN A 143 13.55 13.24 5.17
N GLU A 144 13.54 13.14 6.51
CA GLU A 144 14.49 12.28 7.23
C GLU A 144 14.21 10.81 6.94
N LEU A 145 12.94 10.40 6.95
CA LEU A 145 12.56 9.04 6.56
C LEU A 145 12.90 8.76 5.09
N ARG A 146 12.59 9.68 4.18
CA ARG A 146 12.94 9.52 2.76
C ARG A 146 14.43 9.24 2.56
N LYS A 147 15.29 10.04 3.18
CA LYS A 147 16.75 9.85 3.11
C LYS A 147 17.20 8.51 3.67
N ALA A 148 16.60 8.08 4.78
CA ALA A 148 16.88 6.77 5.36
C ALA A 148 16.45 5.63 4.42
N CYS A 149 15.28 5.73 3.80
CA CYS A 149 14.81 4.75 2.80
C CYS A 149 15.78 4.65 1.63
N ASP A 150 16.26 5.78 1.09
CA ASP A 150 17.25 5.79 0.00
C ASP A 150 18.56 5.12 0.41
N LYS A 151 19.06 5.44 1.62
CA LYS A 151 20.31 4.89 2.15
C LYS A 151 20.28 3.38 2.32
N TYR A 152 19.18 2.84 2.80
CA TYR A 152 19.06 1.40 3.10
C TYR A 152 18.32 0.60 2.02
N GLY A 153 17.84 1.26 0.96
CA GLY A 153 17.20 0.62 -0.18
C GLY A 153 15.80 0.09 0.12
N LEU A 154 15.03 0.75 0.99
CA LEU A 154 13.61 0.55 1.13
C LEU A 154 12.85 1.49 0.19
N LYS A 155 11.71 1.02 -0.31
CA LYS A 155 10.76 1.90 -0.99
C LYS A 155 10.09 2.83 0.01
N PHE A 156 9.59 3.97 -0.48
CA PHE A 156 8.98 5.01 0.35
C PHE A 156 7.54 5.26 -0.10
N GLY A 157 6.64 5.34 0.87
CA GLY A 157 5.23 5.71 0.70
C GLY A 157 4.79 6.76 1.69
N VAL A 158 3.68 7.40 1.41
CA VAL A 158 3.07 8.42 2.27
C VAL A 158 1.59 8.13 2.51
N TYR A 159 1.17 8.27 3.75
CA TYR A 159 -0.23 8.35 4.14
C TYR A 159 -0.57 9.82 4.35
N LEU A 160 -1.63 10.28 3.70
CA LEU A 160 -2.20 11.60 3.89
C LEU A 160 -3.69 11.45 4.21
N SER A 161 -4.08 11.68 5.47
CA SER A 161 -5.49 11.59 5.86
C SER A 161 -6.35 12.56 5.06
N PRO A 162 -7.39 12.05 4.35
CA PRO A 162 -8.39 12.93 3.75
C PRO A 162 -9.23 13.64 4.81
N TRP A 163 -9.55 12.97 5.92
CA TRP A 163 -10.21 13.60 7.05
C TRP A 163 -9.24 14.50 7.81
N ASP A 164 -9.66 15.74 8.09
CA ASP A 164 -8.84 16.74 8.76
C ASP A 164 -9.68 17.47 9.82
N ARG A 165 -9.32 17.26 11.07
CA ARG A 165 -10.02 17.83 12.23
C ARG A 165 -9.50 19.21 12.63
N ASN A 166 -8.41 19.70 11.98
CA ASN A 166 -7.83 21.02 12.23
C ASN A 166 -8.22 22.03 11.14
N ALA A 167 -8.25 21.64 9.87
CA ALA A 167 -8.46 22.58 8.76
C ALA A 167 -9.85 23.23 8.80
N GLU A 168 -9.89 24.55 8.94
CA GLU A 168 -11.15 25.32 8.98
C GLU A 168 -11.99 25.17 7.71
N CYS A 169 -11.32 24.95 6.56
CA CYS A 169 -11.98 24.72 5.27
C CYS A 169 -12.51 23.30 5.08
N TYR A 170 -12.27 22.37 6.00
CA TYR A 170 -12.82 21.02 5.90
C TYR A 170 -14.35 21.04 5.90
N GLY A 171 -14.98 20.21 5.07
CA GLY A 171 -16.44 20.21 4.90
C GLY A 171 -16.96 21.37 4.05
N GLN A 172 -16.07 22.10 3.34
CA GLN A 172 -16.45 23.21 2.44
C GLN A 172 -16.23 22.85 0.95
N GLY A 173 -16.29 21.55 0.61
CA GLY A 173 -16.22 21.08 -0.77
C GLY A 173 -14.92 21.49 -1.46
N GLU A 174 -15.05 22.34 -2.51
CA GLU A 174 -13.94 22.76 -3.36
C GLU A 174 -12.79 23.42 -2.58
N ALA A 175 -13.09 24.21 -1.55
CA ALA A 175 -12.06 24.90 -0.77
C ALA A 175 -11.11 23.89 -0.07
N TYR A 176 -11.68 22.84 0.51
CA TYR A 176 -10.86 21.79 1.12
C TYR A 176 -10.18 20.89 0.06
N ASN A 177 -10.85 20.55 -1.02
CA ASN A 177 -10.25 19.79 -2.11
C ASN A 177 -8.97 20.47 -2.64
N LYS A 178 -9.01 21.79 -2.81
CA LYS A 178 -7.84 22.58 -3.18
C LYS A 178 -6.74 22.50 -2.12
N PHE A 179 -7.08 22.73 -0.86
CA PHE A 179 -6.15 22.63 0.28
C PHE A 179 -5.48 21.25 0.35
N PHE A 180 -6.27 20.18 0.22
CA PHE A 180 -5.78 18.80 0.25
C PHE A 180 -4.84 18.49 -0.92
N ILE A 181 -5.20 18.92 -2.14
CA ILE A 181 -4.37 18.76 -3.35
C ILE A 181 -3.06 19.56 -3.23
N GLU A 182 -3.06 20.72 -2.57
CA GLU A 182 -1.84 21.48 -2.30
C GLU A 182 -0.90 20.71 -1.37
N GLN A 183 -1.39 20.13 -0.27
CA GLN A 183 -0.61 19.26 0.63
C GLN A 183 -0.09 18.02 -0.10
N LEU A 184 -0.94 17.36 -0.85
CA LEU A 184 -0.57 16.20 -1.66
C LEU A 184 0.53 16.56 -2.67
N THR A 185 0.40 17.71 -3.34
CA THR A 185 1.42 18.20 -4.29
C THR A 185 2.76 18.42 -3.63
N GLU A 186 2.81 19.01 -2.42
CA GLU A 186 4.06 19.16 -1.67
C GLU A 186 4.72 17.81 -1.40
N LEU A 187 3.96 16.82 -0.94
CA LEU A 187 4.47 15.48 -0.65
C LEU A 187 4.96 14.74 -1.90
N LEU A 188 4.28 14.91 -3.03
CA LEU A 188 4.61 14.21 -4.26
C LEU A 188 5.69 14.91 -5.12
N THR A 189 6.11 16.13 -4.76
CA THR A 189 7.14 16.86 -5.51
C THR A 189 8.44 17.07 -4.74
N ASN A 190 8.40 17.12 -3.40
CA ASN A 190 9.57 17.52 -2.61
C ASN A 190 10.41 16.33 -2.11
N TYR A 191 9.90 15.09 -2.17
CA TYR A 191 10.52 13.93 -1.53
C TYR A 191 10.94 12.82 -2.50
N GLY A 192 11.08 13.14 -3.79
CA GLY A 192 11.52 12.18 -4.81
C GLY A 192 10.44 11.16 -5.18
N GLU A 193 10.84 9.93 -5.49
CA GLU A 193 9.92 8.88 -5.93
C GLU A 193 9.10 8.34 -4.75
N VAL A 194 7.77 8.39 -4.89
CA VAL A 194 6.80 7.81 -3.96
C VAL A 194 6.21 6.56 -4.62
N HIS A 195 6.19 5.43 -3.89
CA HIS A 195 5.75 4.16 -4.45
C HIS A 195 4.30 3.82 -4.08
N GLU A 196 3.82 4.38 -2.97
CA GLU A 196 2.44 4.23 -2.54
C GLU A 196 1.92 5.51 -1.89
N VAL A 197 0.71 5.91 -2.27
CA VAL A 197 -0.06 6.98 -1.64
C VAL A 197 -1.27 6.36 -0.98
N TRP A 198 -1.30 6.43 0.35
CA TRP A 198 -2.32 5.79 1.16
C TRP A 198 -3.31 6.82 1.70
N PHE A 199 -4.59 6.59 1.49
CA PHE A 199 -5.69 7.42 1.95
C PHE A 199 -6.62 6.62 2.83
N ASP A 200 -6.88 7.11 4.03
CA ASP A 200 -7.84 6.53 4.96
C ASP A 200 -9.28 6.67 4.46
N GLY A 201 -10.09 5.66 4.74
CA GLY A 201 -11.53 5.67 4.44
C GLY A 201 -12.38 6.40 5.47
N ALA A 202 -11.81 6.79 6.61
CA ALA A 202 -12.54 7.51 7.64
C ALA A 202 -12.94 8.91 7.15
N ASN A 203 -14.22 9.24 7.31
CA ASN A 203 -14.80 10.52 6.89
C ASN A 203 -15.75 11.03 7.98
N GLY A 204 -15.17 11.64 9.01
CA GLY A 204 -15.89 12.28 10.11
C GLY A 204 -16.16 13.75 9.86
N GLU A 205 -16.67 14.42 10.90
CA GLU A 205 -16.91 15.86 10.90
C GLU A 205 -15.60 16.63 11.15
N GLY A 206 -15.48 17.79 10.51
CA GLY A 206 -14.40 18.75 10.76
C GLY A 206 -14.75 19.77 11.85
N PRO A 207 -13.92 20.81 12.02
CA PRO A 207 -14.12 21.84 13.04
C PRO A 207 -15.48 22.57 12.94
N ASN A 208 -16.05 22.60 11.74
CA ASN A 208 -17.34 23.24 11.45
C ASN A 208 -18.55 22.28 11.57
N GLY A 209 -18.34 21.04 12.04
CA GLY A 209 -19.39 20.03 12.18
C GLY A 209 -19.89 19.44 10.85
N LYS A 210 -19.16 19.61 9.76
CA LYS A 210 -19.52 19.08 8.44
C LYS A 210 -18.55 17.99 8.00
N LYS A 211 -19.07 17.04 7.22
CA LYS A 211 -18.27 16.07 6.47
C LYS A 211 -17.84 16.65 5.14
N GLN A 212 -16.70 16.19 4.62
CA GLN A 212 -16.17 16.63 3.34
C GLN A 212 -16.68 15.74 2.20
N GLU A 213 -16.96 16.37 1.08
CA GLU A 213 -17.13 15.71 -0.22
C GLU A 213 -15.84 15.86 -1.03
N TYR A 214 -15.19 14.73 -1.30
CA TYR A 214 -13.87 14.71 -1.95
C TYR A 214 -14.00 14.65 -3.47
N ASP A 215 -13.19 15.44 -4.16
CA ASP A 215 -12.97 15.31 -5.61
C ASP A 215 -11.88 14.26 -5.89
N TRP A 216 -12.26 12.99 -5.77
CA TRP A 216 -11.33 11.87 -5.99
C TRP A 216 -10.73 11.86 -7.40
N ASP A 217 -11.47 12.30 -8.41
CA ASP A 217 -10.97 12.38 -9.78
C ASP A 217 -9.78 13.35 -9.89
N ALA A 218 -9.92 14.56 -9.34
CA ALA A 218 -8.82 15.54 -9.30
C ALA A 218 -7.64 15.07 -8.45
N ILE A 219 -7.90 14.40 -7.31
CA ILE A 219 -6.88 13.85 -6.43
C ILE A 219 -6.08 12.76 -7.16
N LEU A 220 -6.75 11.77 -7.76
CA LEU A 220 -6.10 10.66 -8.46
C LEU A 220 -5.35 11.16 -9.71
N LYS A 221 -5.91 12.09 -10.49
CA LYS A 221 -5.22 12.73 -11.62
C LYS A 221 -3.95 13.44 -11.18
N THR A 222 -3.95 14.09 -10.02
CA THR A 222 -2.75 14.74 -9.47
C THR A 222 -1.66 13.72 -9.19
N ILE A 223 -1.99 12.58 -8.57
CA ILE A 223 -1.03 11.51 -8.31
C ILE A 223 -0.48 10.94 -9.62
N ARG A 224 -1.34 10.58 -10.57
CA ARG A 224 -0.92 10.03 -11.88
C ARG A 224 0.04 10.96 -12.62
N ARG A 225 -0.18 12.28 -12.51
CA ARG A 225 0.68 13.29 -13.13
C ARG A 225 2.03 13.43 -12.43
N LEU A 226 2.06 13.42 -11.10
CA LEU A 226 3.27 13.71 -10.31
C LEU A 226 4.10 12.46 -10.02
N GLN A 227 3.43 11.33 -9.78
CA GLN A 227 4.03 10.05 -9.41
C GLN A 227 3.36 8.91 -10.22
N PRO A 228 3.61 8.81 -11.53
CA PRO A 228 2.92 7.87 -12.42
C PRO A 228 3.18 6.39 -12.09
N LYS A 229 4.21 6.11 -11.29
CA LYS A 229 4.55 4.75 -10.84
C LYS A 229 4.01 4.41 -9.45
N ALA A 230 3.42 5.35 -8.74
CA ALA A 230 2.82 5.09 -7.44
C ALA A 230 1.52 4.30 -7.58
N VAL A 231 1.28 3.38 -6.65
CA VAL A 231 -0.05 2.82 -6.43
C VAL A 231 -0.83 3.69 -5.44
N THR A 232 -2.14 3.67 -5.55
CA THR A 232 -3.06 4.37 -4.64
C THR A 232 -3.86 3.36 -3.85
N ALA A 233 -3.85 3.48 -2.53
CA ALA A 233 -4.53 2.60 -1.56
C ALA A 233 -5.40 3.46 -0.63
N ILE A 234 -6.26 2.96 -0.17
CA ILE A 234 -7.46 2.32 0.16
C ILE A 234 -8.64 3.07 -0.49
N MET A 235 -8.63 4.44 -0.41
CA MET A 235 -9.52 5.31 -1.19
C MET A 235 -8.94 5.62 -2.58
N GLY A 236 -8.04 4.76 -3.06
CA GLY A 236 -7.50 4.77 -4.43
C GLY A 236 -8.16 3.75 -5.34
N ASP A 237 -7.60 3.62 -6.55
CA ASP A 237 -8.11 2.72 -7.57
C ASP A 237 -7.13 1.60 -7.97
N ASP A 238 -6.05 1.40 -7.19
CA ASP A 238 -5.05 0.36 -7.44
C ASP A 238 -5.07 -0.75 -6.38
N VAL A 239 -5.33 -0.41 -5.11
CA VAL A 239 -5.24 -1.32 -3.95
C VAL A 239 -6.46 -1.16 -3.07
N ARG A 240 -7.14 -2.27 -2.75
CA ARG A 240 -8.31 -2.26 -1.86
C ARG A 240 -7.93 -2.64 -0.44
N TRP A 241 -8.68 -2.12 0.50
CA TRP A 241 -8.65 -2.58 1.88
C TRP A 241 -9.25 -3.99 2.01
N VAL A 242 -8.63 -4.83 2.83
CA VAL A 242 -9.15 -6.18 3.11
C VAL A 242 -10.46 -6.18 3.90
N GLY A 243 -10.80 -5.04 4.52
CA GLY A 243 -12.06 -4.83 5.24
C GLY A 243 -11.99 -5.03 6.75
N ASN A 244 -10.81 -5.29 7.31
CA ASN A 244 -10.58 -5.38 8.76
C ASN A 244 -9.14 -5.00 9.11
N GLU A 245 -8.92 -4.61 10.37
CA GLU A 245 -7.60 -4.27 10.94
C GLU A 245 -7.02 -5.39 11.81
N GLY A 246 -7.56 -6.60 11.67
CA GLY A 246 -7.14 -7.77 12.46
C GLY A 246 -5.99 -8.57 11.88
N GLY A 247 -5.50 -8.20 10.71
CA GLY A 247 -4.46 -8.96 10.01
C GLY A 247 -5.01 -10.18 9.27
N LEU A 248 -6.29 -10.19 8.90
CA LEU A 248 -7.01 -11.36 8.39
C LEU A 248 -7.45 -11.17 6.94
N GLY A 249 -6.75 -11.82 6.01
CA GLY A 249 -7.23 -12.10 4.67
C GLY A 249 -8.21 -13.29 4.66
N ARG A 250 -8.77 -13.57 3.49
CA ARG A 250 -9.64 -14.73 3.25
C ARG A 250 -8.93 -15.72 2.35
N THR A 251 -9.22 -16.99 2.50
CA THR A 251 -8.64 -18.07 1.66
C THR A 251 -8.89 -17.88 0.16
N THR A 252 -9.84 -17.04 -0.19
CA THR A 252 -10.23 -16.70 -1.56
C THR A 252 -10.02 -15.22 -1.86
N GLU A 253 -8.83 -14.66 -1.51
CA GLU A 253 -8.46 -13.29 -1.88
C GLU A 253 -8.09 -13.23 -3.36
N TRP A 254 -9.05 -12.76 -4.16
CA TRP A 254 -8.86 -12.52 -5.58
C TRP A 254 -8.28 -11.12 -5.82
N SER A 255 -7.30 -11.02 -6.75
CA SER A 255 -6.86 -9.72 -7.27
C SER A 255 -7.85 -9.17 -8.30
N ALA A 256 -8.40 -10.04 -9.16
CA ALA A 256 -9.50 -9.70 -10.05
C ALA A 256 -10.83 -9.78 -9.29
N THR A 257 -11.52 -8.66 -9.10
CA THR A 257 -12.72 -8.56 -8.26
C THR A 257 -13.86 -7.79 -8.91
N ALA A 258 -15.10 -8.12 -8.52
CA ALA A 258 -16.28 -7.32 -8.84
C ALA A 258 -16.46 -6.11 -7.91
N LEU A 259 -15.56 -5.93 -6.93
CA LEU A 259 -15.57 -4.77 -6.04
C LEU A 259 -15.02 -3.56 -6.80
N MET A 260 -15.86 -2.57 -7.01
CA MET A 260 -15.47 -1.31 -7.65
C MET A 260 -14.61 -0.46 -6.69
N PRO A 261 -13.61 0.30 -7.14
CA PRO A 261 -12.89 1.22 -6.26
C PRO A 261 -13.83 2.20 -5.55
N ASN A 262 -13.64 2.37 -4.24
CA ASN A 262 -14.48 3.25 -3.41
C ASN A 262 -14.47 4.72 -3.87
N SER A 263 -13.40 5.14 -4.53
CA SER A 263 -13.24 6.47 -5.10
C SER A 263 -14.04 6.71 -6.39
N TYR A 264 -14.63 5.65 -6.95
CA TYR A 264 -15.41 5.78 -8.19
C TYR A 264 -16.87 6.09 -7.90
N PRO A 265 -17.48 7.03 -8.67
CA PRO A 265 -18.91 7.30 -8.55
C PRO A 265 -19.76 6.04 -8.76
N GLY A 266 -20.75 5.84 -7.91
CA GLY A 266 -21.68 4.71 -8.02
C GLY A 266 -21.18 3.39 -7.40
N SER A 267 -20.05 3.38 -6.71
CA SER A 267 -19.53 2.17 -6.04
C SER A 267 -20.54 1.60 -5.02
N ASP A 268 -21.19 2.46 -4.23
CA ASP A 268 -22.19 2.04 -3.24
C ASP A 268 -23.40 1.34 -3.86
N GLU A 269 -23.88 1.80 -5.03
CA GLU A 269 -24.97 1.19 -5.78
C GLU A 269 -24.56 -0.19 -6.31
N VAL A 270 -23.32 -0.34 -6.78
CA VAL A 270 -22.76 -1.63 -7.21
C VAL A 270 -22.71 -2.59 -6.04
N TYR A 271 -22.22 -2.15 -4.89
CA TYR A 271 -22.13 -2.99 -3.67
C TYR A 271 -23.49 -3.45 -3.21
N LYS A 272 -24.47 -2.57 -3.14
CA LYS A 272 -25.87 -2.92 -2.78
C LYS A 272 -26.47 -3.91 -3.78
N ARG A 273 -26.30 -3.67 -5.08
CA ARG A 273 -26.84 -4.52 -6.15
C ARG A 273 -26.25 -5.93 -6.12
N LEU A 274 -24.96 -6.06 -5.86
CA LEU A 274 -24.27 -7.35 -5.81
C LEU A 274 -24.31 -8.01 -4.43
N GLY A 275 -24.75 -7.29 -3.39
CA GLY A 275 -24.77 -7.78 -2.00
C GLY A 275 -23.37 -8.01 -1.43
N ILE A 276 -22.39 -7.17 -1.81
CA ILE A 276 -20.99 -7.31 -1.41
C ILE A 276 -20.49 -6.07 -0.67
N ASN A 277 -19.37 -6.26 0.03
CA ASN A 277 -18.58 -5.21 0.67
C ASN A 277 -17.12 -5.66 0.76
N ALA A 278 -16.25 -4.82 1.34
CA ALA A 278 -14.83 -5.14 1.50
C ALA A 278 -14.56 -6.44 2.27
N MET A 279 -15.46 -6.85 3.18
CA MET A 279 -15.36 -8.08 3.97
C MET A 279 -15.86 -9.32 3.24
N SER A 280 -16.50 -9.19 2.08
CA SER A 280 -17.10 -10.31 1.37
C SER A 280 -16.05 -11.29 0.86
N LYS A 281 -16.38 -12.58 0.92
CA LYS A 281 -15.57 -13.67 0.32
C LYS A 281 -15.84 -13.76 -1.18
N ASP A 282 -14.95 -14.45 -1.88
CA ASP A 282 -15.16 -14.86 -3.27
C ASP A 282 -15.46 -13.71 -4.25
N LEU A 283 -14.84 -12.53 -4.02
CA LEU A 283 -15.06 -11.31 -4.80
C LEU A 283 -14.73 -11.46 -6.30
N GLY A 284 -13.96 -12.49 -6.69
CA GLY A 284 -13.64 -12.86 -8.08
C GLY A 284 -14.25 -14.20 -8.51
N SER A 285 -15.18 -14.78 -7.75
CA SER A 285 -15.79 -16.06 -8.09
C SER A 285 -16.61 -15.98 -9.40
N ARG A 286 -16.70 -17.11 -10.10
CA ARG A 286 -17.51 -17.21 -11.33
C ARG A 286 -18.97 -16.82 -11.09
N GLU A 287 -19.52 -17.15 -9.92
CA GLU A 287 -20.87 -16.76 -9.54
C GLU A 287 -21.03 -15.24 -9.49
N LEU A 288 -20.10 -14.54 -8.81
CA LEU A 288 -20.15 -13.10 -8.70
C LEU A 288 -19.86 -12.41 -10.05
N VAL A 289 -18.87 -12.88 -10.80
CA VAL A 289 -18.55 -12.39 -12.15
C VAL A 289 -19.77 -12.49 -13.08
N SER A 290 -20.57 -13.56 -12.99
CA SER A 290 -21.77 -13.69 -13.80
C SER A 290 -22.81 -12.57 -13.57
N LYS A 291 -22.87 -12.03 -12.36
CA LYS A 291 -23.80 -10.96 -11.92
C LYS A 291 -23.22 -9.55 -12.10
N ALA A 292 -21.90 -9.44 -12.20
CA ALA A 292 -21.19 -8.17 -12.29
C ALA A 292 -21.38 -7.51 -13.66
N SER A 293 -21.31 -6.18 -13.68
CA SER A 293 -21.18 -5.36 -14.90
C SER A 293 -19.73 -5.06 -15.25
N ASP A 294 -18.86 -5.11 -14.26
CA ASP A 294 -17.45 -4.73 -14.37
C ASP A 294 -16.59 -5.65 -13.52
N LEU A 295 -15.32 -5.76 -13.87
CA LEU A 295 -14.30 -6.42 -13.08
C LEU A 295 -13.04 -5.56 -13.04
N PHE A 296 -12.38 -5.52 -11.89
CA PHE A 296 -11.20 -4.71 -11.64
C PHE A 296 -10.04 -5.55 -11.13
N TRP A 297 -8.81 -5.27 -11.60
CA TRP A 297 -7.62 -5.73 -10.90
C TRP A 297 -7.42 -4.84 -9.66
N TYR A 298 -7.85 -5.33 -8.52
CA TYR A 298 -7.93 -4.56 -7.28
C TYR A 298 -7.49 -5.45 -6.10
N PRO A 299 -6.16 -5.73 -6.02
CA PRO A 299 -5.58 -6.61 -5.00
C PRO A 299 -5.76 -6.03 -3.62
N SER A 300 -5.82 -6.90 -2.60
CA SER A 300 -6.04 -6.51 -1.22
C SER A 300 -4.75 -6.19 -0.48
N GLU A 301 -4.82 -5.18 0.37
CA GLU A 301 -3.89 -4.89 1.45
C GLU A 301 -4.50 -5.25 2.79
N VAL A 302 -3.69 -5.92 3.63
CA VAL A 302 -4.04 -6.30 4.99
C VAL A 302 -3.23 -5.43 5.93
N ASP A 303 -3.87 -4.47 6.57
CA ASP A 303 -3.27 -3.60 7.56
C ASP A 303 -3.54 -4.09 8.99
N VAL A 304 -2.52 -4.03 9.82
CA VAL A 304 -2.59 -4.42 11.24
C VAL A 304 -1.43 -3.82 12.01
N SER A 305 -1.66 -3.44 13.27
CA SER A 305 -0.57 -2.98 14.13
C SER A 305 0.11 -4.13 14.87
N ILE A 306 1.43 -4.02 15.10
CA ILE A 306 2.18 -4.94 15.96
C ILE A 306 1.74 -4.83 17.44
N ARG A 307 1.17 -3.70 17.81
CA ARG A 307 0.64 -3.35 19.13
C ARG A 307 -0.89 -3.33 19.12
N PRO A 308 -1.57 -3.18 20.27
CA PRO A 308 -3.03 -2.97 20.32
C PRO A 308 -3.46 -1.70 19.59
N GLY A 309 -2.76 -0.57 19.82
CA GLY A 309 -3.02 0.72 19.17
C GLY A 309 -2.24 0.91 17.87
N TRP A 310 -2.62 1.95 17.11
CA TRP A 310 -1.90 2.37 15.92
C TRP A 310 -0.72 3.28 16.28
N PHE A 311 -0.90 4.21 17.22
CA PHE A 311 0.17 5.01 17.80
C PHE A 311 0.83 4.31 18.97
N TYR A 312 2.03 4.75 19.33
CA TYR A 312 2.78 4.19 20.45
C TYR A 312 2.18 4.58 21.80
N HIS A 313 2.00 3.58 22.67
CA HIS A 313 1.63 3.73 24.07
C HIS A 313 2.59 2.90 24.93
N ALA A 314 3.23 3.51 25.92
CA ALA A 314 4.24 2.83 26.77
C ALA A 314 3.66 1.66 27.56
N GLU A 315 2.41 1.74 27.99
CA GLU A 315 1.68 0.66 28.68
C GLU A 315 1.40 -0.56 27.81
N GLU A 316 1.69 -0.48 26.50
CA GLU A 316 1.54 -1.56 25.55
C GLU A 316 2.85 -2.30 25.22
N ASP A 317 3.98 -1.93 25.83
CA ASP A 317 5.28 -2.58 25.58
C ASP A 317 5.25 -4.09 25.85
N SER A 318 4.48 -4.51 26.87
CA SER A 318 4.26 -5.94 27.17
C SER A 318 3.19 -6.62 26.30
N LYS A 319 2.49 -5.87 25.43
CA LYS A 319 1.39 -6.34 24.59
C LYS A 319 1.78 -6.47 23.12
N VAL A 320 3.05 -6.32 22.76
CA VAL A 320 3.55 -6.57 21.41
C VAL A 320 3.15 -7.98 20.97
N LYS A 321 2.54 -8.10 19.79
CA LYS A 321 2.05 -9.38 19.27
C LYS A 321 3.13 -10.46 19.32
N SER A 322 2.76 -11.67 19.76
CA SER A 322 3.69 -12.79 19.86
C SER A 322 4.20 -13.22 18.50
N LEU A 323 5.35 -13.89 18.45
CA LEU A 323 5.90 -14.49 17.22
C LEU A 323 4.86 -15.38 16.51
N LYS A 324 4.15 -16.23 17.26
CA LYS A 324 3.09 -17.07 16.69
C LYS A 324 1.99 -16.23 16.04
N HIS A 325 1.55 -15.16 16.70
CA HIS A 325 0.49 -14.30 16.17
C HIS A 325 0.93 -13.58 14.89
N LEU A 326 2.17 -13.08 14.83
CA LEU A 326 2.71 -12.47 13.60
C LEU A 326 2.85 -13.50 12.47
N ALA A 327 3.25 -14.74 12.78
CA ALA A 327 3.29 -15.82 11.81
C ALA A 327 1.88 -16.14 11.27
N ASP A 328 0.89 -16.25 12.15
CA ASP A 328 -0.51 -16.48 11.74
C ASP A 328 -1.02 -15.35 10.84
N ILE A 329 -0.74 -14.09 11.18
CA ILE A 329 -1.08 -12.92 10.35
C ILE A 329 -0.42 -13.02 8.98
N TYR A 330 0.88 -13.33 8.92
CA TYR A 330 1.63 -13.44 7.66
C TYR A 330 1.03 -14.50 6.73
N PHE A 331 0.74 -15.68 7.26
CA PHE A 331 0.14 -16.76 6.45
C PHE A 331 -1.32 -16.48 6.09
N GLN A 332 -2.04 -15.71 6.89
CA GLN A 332 -3.43 -15.33 6.59
C GLN A 332 -3.57 -14.05 5.76
N SER A 333 -2.47 -13.37 5.44
CA SER A 333 -2.42 -12.23 4.55
C SER A 333 -1.63 -12.54 3.29
N VAL A 334 -0.31 -12.61 3.38
CA VAL A 334 0.58 -12.93 2.24
C VAL A 334 0.29 -14.33 1.70
N GLY A 335 0.06 -15.30 2.57
CA GLY A 335 -0.30 -16.66 2.19
C GLY A 335 -1.66 -16.76 1.50
N TYR A 336 -2.51 -15.76 1.63
CA TYR A 336 -3.82 -15.67 0.98
C TYR A 336 -3.87 -14.63 -0.15
N ASN A 337 -2.70 -14.30 -0.73
CA ASN A 337 -2.59 -13.40 -1.90
C ASN A 337 -2.85 -11.91 -1.60
N SER A 338 -2.57 -11.46 -0.38
CA SER A 338 -2.62 -10.04 -0.01
C SER A 338 -1.22 -9.50 0.27
N VAL A 339 -1.03 -8.20 0.20
CA VAL A 339 0.16 -7.56 0.77
C VAL A 339 -0.12 -7.28 2.25
N LEU A 340 0.83 -7.61 3.11
CA LEU A 340 0.77 -7.29 4.53
C LEU A 340 1.40 -5.93 4.80
N LEU A 341 0.62 -5.01 5.34
CA LEU A 341 1.03 -3.71 5.84
C LEU A 341 1.04 -3.75 7.38
N LEU A 342 2.20 -4.04 7.98
CA LEU A 342 2.33 -4.14 9.43
C LEU A 342 2.77 -2.78 10.01
N ASN A 343 1.99 -2.25 10.94
CA ASN A 343 2.32 -0.99 11.60
C ASN A 343 3.30 -1.18 12.76
N ILE A 344 4.37 -0.41 12.76
CA ILE A 344 5.40 -0.36 13.79
C ILE A 344 5.52 1.10 14.27
N PRO A 345 4.82 1.49 15.33
CA PRO A 345 4.77 2.89 15.73
C PRO A 345 6.04 3.30 16.48
N PRO A 346 6.76 4.33 16.02
CA PRO A 346 7.86 4.91 16.82
C PRO A 346 7.36 5.53 18.13
N ASP A 347 8.19 5.45 19.18
CA ASP A 347 7.90 5.97 20.50
C ASP A 347 8.12 7.49 20.62
N ARG A 348 7.88 8.05 21.82
CA ARG A 348 8.03 9.50 22.07
C ARG A 348 9.46 10.02 21.93
N ARG A 349 10.47 9.15 22.02
CA ARG A 349 11.86 9.53 21.72
C ARG A 349 12.04 9.76 20.22
N GLY A 350 11.23 9.12 19.37
CA GLY A 350 11.38 9.07 17.93
C GLY A 350 12.20 7.87 17.48
N LEU A 351 12.12 6.75 18.21
CA LEU A 351 12.78 5.48 17.91
C LEU A 351 11.74 4.36 17.81
N ILE A 352 11.97 3.35 17.00
CA ILE A 352 11.23 2.09 17.15
C ILE A 352 11.67 1.46 18.47
N ASN A 353 10.68 1.16 19.32
CA ASN A 353 10.92 0.62 20.66
C ASN A 353 11.65 -0.72 20.61
N GLU A 354 12.49 -0.99 21.60
CA GLU A 354 13.34 -2.17 21.67
C GLU A 354 12.53 -3.48 21.67
N ALA A 355 11.34 -3.47 22.28
CA ALA A 355 10.44 -4.64 22.29
C ALA A 355 9.93 -4.97 20.87
N ASP A 356 9.63 -3.94 20.06
CA ASP A 356 9.21 -4.12 18.69
C ASP A 356 10.38 -4.61 17.83
N VAL A 357 11.58 -4.01 17.96
CA VAL A 357 12.80 -4.43 17.25
C VAL A 357 13.11 -5.90 17.55
N GLN A 358 13.08 -6.30 18.83
CA GLN A 358 13.30 -7.70 19.21
C GLN A 358 12.29 -8.61 18.51
N ARG A 359 11.01 -8.27 18.55
CA ARG A 359 9.95 -9.09 17.93
C ARG A 359 10.10 -9.17 16.41
N LEU A 360 10.49 -8.10 15.75
CA LEU A 360 10.77 -8.09 14.31
C LEU A 360 11.94 -9.02 13.96
N ASN A 361 13.01 -9.00 14.74
CA ASN A 361 14.17 -9.90 14.54
C ASN A 361 13.78 -11.37 14.73
N GLU A 362 13.00 -11.69 15.76
CA GLU A 362 12.47 -13.05 15.97
C GLU A 362 11.61 -13.51 14.78
N PHE A 363 10.77 -12.60 14.27
CA PHE A 363 9.90 -12.90 13.13
C PHE A 363 10.67 -13.02 11.82
N ALA A 364 11.70 -12.21 11.60
CA ALA A 364 12.59 -12.32 10.44
C ALA A 364 13.33 -13.68 10.44
N ALA A 365 13.91 -14.07 11.57
CA ALA A 365 14.58 -15.36 11.72
C ALA A 365 13.63 -16.55 11.51
N TYR A 366 12.38 -16.45 11.99
CA TYR A 366 11.35 -17.46 11.75
C TYR A 366 11.04 -17.63 10.27
N ARG A 367 10.81 -16.52 9.54
CA ARG A 367 10.53 -16.56 8.10
C ARG A 367 11.72 -17.08 7.30
N GLU A 368 12.94 -16.64 7.63
CA GLU A 368 14.15 -17.14 7.01
C GLU A 368 14.24 -18.65 7.14
N LYS A 369 14.05 -19.21 8.34
CA LYS A 369 14.09 -20.65 8.58
C LYS A 369 13.07 -21.42 7.72
N ILE A 370 11.88 -20.85 7.48
CA ILE A 370 10.82 -21.51 6.70
C ILE A 370 11.13 -21.47 5.21
N PHE A 371 11.58 -20.32 4.69
CA PHE A 371 11.71 -20.09 3.26
C PHE A 371 13.12 -20.29 2.67
N THR A 372 14.15 -20.54 3.50
CA THR A 372 15.53 -20.68 3.03
C THR A 372 15.75 -21.91 2.15
N ASN A 373 15.07 -23.01 2.42
CA ASN A 373 15.24 -24.26 1.70
C ASN A 373 14.20 -24.41 0.58
N ASN A 374 14.34 -23.60 -0.48
CA ASN A 374 13.54 -23.82 -1.67
C ASN A 374 13.89 -25.17 -2.31
N ARG A 375 12.93 -26.11 -2.31
CA ARG A 375 13.07 -27.46 -2.88
C ARG A 375 12.82 -27.51 -4.38
N VAL A 376 12.25 -26.44 -4.95
CA VAL A 376 12.07 -26.29 -6.39
C VAL A 376 13.31 -25.60 -6.95
N GLU A 377 14.12 -26.30 -7.74
CA GLU A 377 15.32 -25.74 -8.35
C GLU A 377 14.97 -24.63 -9.36
N LYS A 378 15.65 -23.49 -9.23
CA LYS A 378 15.48 -22.37 -10.16
C LYS A 378 15.84 -22.80 -11.60
N GLY A 379 14.92 -22.58 -12.52
CA GLY A 379 15.13 -22.82 -13.95
C GLY A 379 14.76 -24.23 -14.42
N ARG A 380 14.32 -25.11 -13.57
CA ARG A 380 13.77 -26.41 -13.95
C ARG A 380 12.31 -26.24 -14.37
N LYS A 381 12.00 -26.64 -15.59
CA LYS A 381 10.62 -26.80 -16.09
C LYS A 381 10.08 -28.19 -15.68
N ASP A 382 10.16 -28.52 -14.40
CA ASP A 382 9.73 -29.80 -13.86
C ASP A 382 8.24 -29.77 -13.43
N TRP A 383 7.47 -28.87 -13.99
CA TRP A 383 6.03 -28.89 -13.82
C TRP A 383 5.34 -29.28 -15.12
N GLU A 384 4.35 -30.09 -15.00
CA GLU A 384 3.48 -30.47 -16.10
C GLU A 384 2.05 -30.05 -15.79
N ALA A 385 1.40 -29.33 -16.70
CA ALA A 385 -0.02 -29.03 -16.59
C ALA A 385 -0.80 -30.30 -16.96
N VAL A 386 -1.36 -30.96 -15.96
CA VAL A 386 -2.15 -32.20 -16.15
C VAL A 386 -3.57 -31.84 -16.62
N SER A 387 -4.09 -30.72 -16.15
CA SER A 387 -5.39 -30.18 -16.58
C SER A 387 -5.40 -28.66 -16.41
N GLY A 388 -6.48 -27.98 -16.80
CA GLY A 388 -6.65 -26.53 -16.59
C GLY A 388 -6.64 -26.08 -15.12
N SER A 389 -6.65 -27.01 -14.18
CA SER A 389 -6.67 -26.74 -12.72
C SER A 389 -5.59 -27.50 -11.94
N GLU A 390 -4.75 -28.30 -12.61
CA GLU A 390 -3.78 -29.14 -11.95
C GLU A 390 -2.39 -29.00 -12.60
N ALA A 391 -1.38 -28.72 -11.78
CA ALA A 391 0.02 -28.73 -12.19
C ALA A 391 0.81 -29.63 -11.23
N VAL A 392 1.67 -30.46 -11.77
CA VAL A 392 2.52 -31.38 -11.00
C VAL A 392 3.96 -30.89 -11.00
N TYR A 393 4.55 -30.78 -9.82
CA TYR A 393 5.95 -30.43 -9.62
C TYR A 393 6.69 -31.66 -9.07
N SER A 394 7.71 -32.12 -9.77
CA SER A 394 8.56 -33.21 -9.33
C SER A 394 9.72 -32.66 -8.47
N LEU A 395 9.87 -33.16 -7.27
CA LEU A 395 10.96 -32.81 -6.36
C LEU A 395 12.00 -33.92 -6.34
N LYS A 396 13.28 -33.57 -6.46
CA LYS A 396 14.42 -34.48 -6.31
C LYS A 396 15.48 -33.86 -5.41
N PRO A 397 15.97 -34.55 -4.38
CA PRO A 397 15.45 -35.82 -3.84
C PRO A 397 14.09 -35.67 -3.19
N GLU A 398 13.41 -36.80 -2.90
CA GLU A 398 12.22 -36.81 -2.07
C GLU A 398 12.42 -35.94 -0.82
N SER A 399 11.53 -35.03 -0.57
CA SER A 399 11.68 -34.01 0.48
C SER A 399 10.38 -33.84 1.23
N GLU A 400 10.47 -33.70 2.54
CA GLU A 400 9.37 -33.22 3.34
C GLU A 400 9.14 -31.73 3.04
N ILE A 401 7.88 -31.38 2.72
CA ILE A 401 7.48 -30.01 2.38
C ILE A 401 6.59 -29.47 3.49
N ASN A 402 7.01 -28.37 4.11
CA ASN A 402 6.24 -27.71 5.16
C ASN A 402 5.38 -26.58 4.61
N VAL A 403 5.78 -25.97 3.49
CA VAL A 403 5.09 -24.83 2.88
C VAL A 403 5.17 -24.95 1.37
N VAL A 404 4.04 -24.70 0.70
CA VAL A 404 3.98 -24.46 -0.74
C VAL A 404 3.70 -22.97 -0.94
N ASP A 405 4.74 -22.22 -1.35
CA ASP A 405 4.61 -20.82 -1.71
C ASP A 405 4.19 -20.72 -3.18
N ARG A 406 2.95 -20.35 -3.41
CA ARG A 406 2.45 -19.95 -4.72
C ARG A 406 2.70 -18.46 -4.88
N LYS A 407 3.84 -18.08 -5.41
CA LYS A 407 3.92 -16.76 -6.03
C LYS A 407 3.04 -16.79 -7.26
N SER A 408 1.87 -16.17 -7.16
CA SER A 408 1.02 -15.99 -8.32
C SER A 408 1.80 -15.16 -9.34
N VAL A 409 2.40 -15.86 -10.27
CA VAL A 409 2.82 -15.27 -11.53
C VAL A 409 1.54 -15.24 -12.35
N VAL A 410 0.99 -14.04 -12.53
CA VAL A 410 -0.07 -13.80 -13.51
C VAL A 410 0.52 -13.89 -14.90
#